data_c345190714c161f784b8db486a07f8db
#
_entry.id   c345190714c161f784b8db486a07f8db
#
_cell.length_a   1.000
_cell.length_b   1.000
_cell.length_c   1.000
_cell.angle_alpha   90.00
_cell.angle_beta   90.00
_cell.angle_gamma   90.00
#
_symmetry.space_group_name_H-M   'P 1'
#
loop_
_entity.id
_entity.type
_entity.pdbx_description
1 polymer ?
#
loop_
_entity_poly.entity_id
_entity_poly.type
_entity_poly.pdbx_seq_one_letter_code
_entity_poly.pdbx_strand_id
1 'polypeptide(L)'
;MLAPGMTEETKLNEHPVGGIERRNGAVVIRLVGELDLYNAPEVRAALLELCTEQPERLVVDLGEVDFVDSTALGVLIEARTKLENRQRFLLAAPRLETHRALTISGLDQHLSVHDTVEAALAAKLN
;
A
#
# COMPACT_ATOMS: atom_id res chain seq x y z
N MET A 1 9.70 -18.02 27.33
CA MET A 1 9.32 -17.60 27.07
C MET A 1 9.02 -17.00 26.45
N LEU A 2 8.66 -16.93 26.05
CA LEU A 2 8.41 -16.16 25.52
C LEU A 2 7.55 -15.61 25.98
N ALA A 3 7.34 -15.47 26.27
CA ALA A 3 6.64 -14.88 27.21
C ALA A 3 6.01 -13.62 26.77
N PRO A 4 5.43 -12.83 27.63
CA PRO A 4 4.72 -11.63 27.20
C PRO A 4 5.54 -10.71 26.29
N GLY A 5 6.82 -10.56 26.59
CA GLY A 5 7.68 -9.72 25.77
C GLY A 5 7.76 -10.19 24.34
N MET A 6 7.70 -11.50 24.13
CA MET A 6 7.77 -12.04 22.80
C MET A 6 6.54 -11.71 21.97
N THR A 7 5.38 -11.68 22.62
CA THR A 7 4.14 -11.32 21.93
C THR A 7 4.24 -9.89 21.41
N GLU A 8 4.74 -8.99 22.24
CA GLU A 8 4.90 -7.61 21.81
C GLU A 8 5.98 -7.48 20.74
N GLU A 9 7.06 -8.20 20.89
CA GLU A 9 8.10 -8.17 19.89
C GLU A 9 7.60 -8.65 18.55
N THR A 10 6.78 -9.69 18.54
CA THR A 10 6.20 -10.18 17.30
C THR A 10 5.37 -9.09 16.64
N LYS A 11 4.59 -8.37 17.44
CA LYS A 11 3.76 -7.30 16.91
C LYS A 11 4.61 -6.15 16.37
N LEU A 12 5.65 -5.76 17.10
CA LEU A 12 6.53 -4.68 16.67
C LEU A 12 7.31 -5.03 15.42
N ASN A 13 7.56 -6.32 15.23
CA ASN A 13 8.32 -6.80 14.08
C ASN A 13 7.43 -7.34 12.98
N GLU A 14 6.14 -7.07 13.05
CA GLU A 14 5.22 -7.48 12.02
C GLU A 14 5.67 -6.91 10.68
N HIS A 15 5.77 -7.77 9.68
CA HIS A 15 6.16 -7.34 8.35
C HIS A 15 5.04 -6.50 7.75
N PRO A 16 5.35 -5.34 7.18
CA PRO A 16 4.30 -4.46 6.65
C PRO A 16 3.59 -5.04 5.42
N VAL A 17 4.17 -6.01 4.75
CA VAL A 17 3.52 -6.67 3.62
C VAL A 17 2.84 -7.93 4.11
N GLY A 18 1.50 -7.90 4.14
CA GLY A 18 0.71 -9.03 4.61
C GLY A 18 0.46 -10.09 3.57
N GLY A 19 0.57 -9.73 2.29
CA GLY A 19 0.38 -10.70 1.21
C GLY A 19 0.40 -10.05 -0.14
N ILE A 20 0.67 -10.86 -1.16
CA ILE A 20 0.67 -10.43 -2.55
C ILE A 20 -0.14 -11.45 -3.33
N GLU A 21 -1.07 -10.96 -4.13
CA GLU A 21 -1.95 -11.82 -4.93
C GLU A 21 -1.92 -11.36 -6.37
N ARG A 22 -1.87 -12.31 -7.29
CA ARG A 22 -1.91 -12.00 -8.72
C ARG A 22 -3.20 -12.51 -9.31
N ARG A 23 -3.92 -11.63 -10.03
CA ARG A 23 -5.22 -11.95 -10.64
C ARG A 23 -5.24 -11.39 -12.06
N ASN A 24 -5.14 -12.27 -13.06
CA ASN A 24 -5.36 -11.87 -14.46
C ASN A 24 -4.56 -10.64 -14.88
N GLY A 25 -3.27 -10.63 -14.56
CA GLY A 25 -2.40 -9.51 -14.94
C GLY A 25 -2.35 -8.39 -13.91
N ALA A 26 -3.29 -8.35 -13.00
CA ALA A 26 -3.26 -7.39 -11.89
C ALA A 26 -2.51 -7.99 -10.70
N VAL A 27 -1.91 -7.11 -9.91
CA VAL A 27 -1.24 -7.50 -8.67
C VAL A 27 -1.88 -6.73 -7.53
N VAL A 28 -2.25 -7.42 -6.47
CA VAL A 28 -2.76 -6.80 -5.25
C VAL A 28 -1.75 -7.04 -4.14
N ILE A 29 -1.21 -5.98 -3.57
CA ILE A 29 -0.34 -6.08 -2.41
C ILE A 29 -1.10 -5.56 -1.19
N ARG A 30 -1.20 -6.40 -0.17
CA ARG A 30 -1.90 -6.04 1.08
C ARG A 30 -0.86 -5.59 2.09
N LEU A 31 -0.97 -4.34 2.51
CA LEU A 31 -0.12 -3.79 3.56
C LEU A 31 -0.86 -3.87 4.89
N VAL A 32 -0.12 -3.98 5.99
CA VAL A 32 -0.74 -4.17 7.31
C VAL A 32 -0.04 -3.33 8.37
N GLY A 33 -0.82 -2.93 9.37
CA GLY A 33 -0.29 -2.27 10.56
C GLY A 33 0.01 -0.80 10.35
N GLU A 34 1.00 -0.33 11.03
CA GLU A 34 1.42 1.07 10.95
C GLU A 34 2.55 1.18 9.92
N LEU A 35 2.38 2.03 8.94
CA LEU A 35 3.40 2.27 7.93
C LEU A 35 4.13 3.55 8.29
N ASP A 36 5.40 3.43 8.61
CA ASP A 36 6.17 4.54 9.17
C ASP A 36 7.60 4.53 8.68
N LEU A 37 8.38 5.50 9.19
CA LEU A 37 9.78 5.65 8.86
C LEU A 37 10.58 4.34 9.00
N TYR A 38 10.24 3.52 10.00
CA TYR A 38 11.03 2.33 10.29
C TYR A 38 10.80 1.20 9.30
N ASN A 39 9.57 1.02 8.81
CA ASN A 39 9.28 -0.05 7.87
C ASN A 39 9.07 0.43 6.44
N ALA A 40 9.15 1.73 6.20
CA ALA A 40 9.04 2.26 4.85
C ALA A 40 10.02 1.63 3.86
N PRO A 41 11.29 1.34 4.23
CA PRO A 41 12.19 0.69 3.30
C PRO A 41 11.71 -0.69 2.82
N GLU A 42 11.06 -1.46 3.70
CA GLU A 42 10.53 -2.76 3.32
C GLU A 42 9.35 -2.61 2.36
N VAL A 43 8.47 -1.66 2.64
CA VAL A 43 7.33 -1.37 1.76
C VAL A 43 7.85 -0.91 0.40
N ARG A 44 8.84 -0.02 0.41
CA ARG A 44 9.43 0.51 -0.81
C ARG A 44 10.02 -0.61 -1.66
N ALA A 45 10.82 -1.49 -1.05
CA ALA A 45 11.44 -2.59 -1.77
C ALA A 45 10.39 -3.48 -2.43
N ALA A 46 9.33 -3.82 -1.70
CA ALA A 46 8.28 -4.68 -2.22
C ALA A 46 7.56 -4.02 -3.39
N LEU A 47 7.18 -2.75 -3.24
CA LEU A 47 6.47 -2.04 -4.29
C LEU A 47 7.32 -1.86 -5.54
N LEU A 48 8.59 -1.47 -5.38
CA LEU A 48 9.46 -1.28 -6.53
C LEU A 48 9.69 -2.58 -7.28
N GLU A 49 9.83 -3.69 -6.57
CA GLU A 49 9.99 -4.98 -7.21
C GLU A 49 8.75 -5.32 -8.05
N LEU A 50 7.55 -5.11 -7.49
CA LEU A 50 6.32 -5.37 -8.25
C LEU A 50 6.19 -4.44 -9.45
N CYS A 51 6.64 -3.20 -9.33
CA CYS A 51 6.59 -2.28 -10.45
C CYS A 51 7.47 -2.73 -11.61
N THR A 52 8.55 -3.47 -11.36
CA THR A 52 9.40 -3.96 -12.45
C THR A 52 8.65 -4.90 -13.39
N GLU A 53 7.60 -5.55 -12.90
CA GLU A 53 6.78 -6.45 -13.70
C GLU A 53 5.84 -5.70 -14.64
N GLN A 54 5.69 -4.39 -14.45
CA GLN A 54 4.73 -3.56 -15.20
C GLN A 54 3.37 -4.24 -15.30
N PRO A 55 2.72 -4.54 -14.16
CA PRO A 55 1.42 -5.22 -14.18
C PRO A 55 0.36 -4.33 -14.82
N GLU A 56 -0.73 -4.94 -15.27
CA GLU A 56 -1.85 -4.19 -15.82
C GLU A 56 -2.45 -3.24 -14.79
N ARG A 57 -2.43 -3.64 -13.52
CA ARG A 57 -2.76 -2.76 -12.38
C ARG A 57 -1.96 -3.24 -11.18
N LEU A 58 -1.52 -2.27 -10.40
CA LEU A 58 -0.94 -2.55 -9.08
C LEU A 58 -1.86 -1.92 -8.06
N VAL A 59 -2.56 -2.75 -7.32
CA VAL A 59 -3.52 -2.32 -6.30
C VAL A 59 -2.87 -2.47 -4.94
N VAL A 60 -2.79 -1.38 -4.20
CA VAL A 60 -2.28 -1.38 -2.83
C VAL A 60 -3.47 -1.41 -1.89
N ASP A 61 -3.68 -2.55 -1.24
CA ASP A 61 -4.79 -2.75 -0.32
C ASP A 61 -4.41 -2.22 1.05
N LEU A 62 -5.09 -1.19 1.48
CA LEU A 62 -4.83 -0.49 2.74
C LEU A 62 -5.85 -0.84 3.84
N GLY A 63 -6.66 -1.87 3.60
CA GLY A 63 -7.76 -2.24 4.52
C GLY A 63 -7.30 -2.66 5.90
N GLU A 64 -6.06 -3.10 6.06
CA GLU A 64 -5.51 -3.51 7.35
C GLU A 64 -4.41 -2.55 7.83
N VAL A 65 -4.34 -1.37 7.25
CA VAL A 65 -3.37 -0.34 7.65
C VAL A 65 -4.03 0.58 8.66
N ASP A 66 -3.42 0.70 9.83
CA ASP A 66 -3.95 1.52 10.92
C ASP A 66 -3.47 2.95 10.86
N PHE A 67 -2.28 3.16 10.32
CA PHE A 67 -1.66 4.48 10.32
C PHE A 67 -0.61 4.57 9.22
N VAL A 68 -0.48 5.75 8.62
CA VAL A 68 0.51 6.02 7.57
C VAL A 68 1.14 7.37 7.87
N ASP A 69 2.47 7.42 7.97
CA ASP A 69 3.14 8.70 8.13
C ASP A 69 3.59 9.27 6.78
N SER A 70 4.19 10.46 6.80
CA SER A 70 4.59 11.13 5.57
C SER A 70 5.67 10.35 4.80
N THR A 71 6.53 9.63 5.51
CA THR A 71 7.56 8.83 4.84
C THR A 71 6.92 7.72 4.02
N ALA A 72 5.94 7.02 4.59
CA ALA A 72 5.24 5.97 3.88
C ALA A 72 4.42 6.53 2.71
N LEU A 73 3.78 7.70 2.88
CA LEU A 73 3.08 8.34 1.78
C LEU A 73 4.03 8.64 0.63
N GLY A 74 5.24 9.11 0.95
CA GLY A 74 6.27 9.36 -0.07
C GLY A 74 6.65 8.10 -0.83
N VAL A 75 6.69 6.96 -0.15
CA VAL A 75 6.98 5.69 -0.80
C VAL A 75 5.91 5.34 -1.83
N LEU A 76 4.64 5.57 -1.49
CA LEU A 76 3.54 5.30 -2.43
C LEU A 76 3.67 6.17 -3.68
N ILE A 77 4.00 7.45 -3.49
CA ILE A 77 4.19 8.36 -4.61
C ILE A 77 5.36 7.91 -5.48
N GLU A 78 6.47 7.54 -4.86
CA GLU A 78 7.63 7.09 -5.60
C GLU A 78 7.31 5.85 -6.43
N ALA A 79 6.65 4.86 -5.82
CA ALA A 79 6.32 3.63 -6.52
C ALA A 79 5.45 3.90 -7.75
N ARG A 80 4.48 4.79 -7.62
CA ARG A 80 3.62 5.16 -8.73
C ARG A 80 4.43 5.63 -9.93
N THR A 81 5.50 6.39 -9.70
CA THR A 81 6.31 6.92 -10.79
C THR A 81 7.10 5.84 -11.54
N LYS A 82 7.22 4.65 -10.97
CA LYS A 82 7.95 3.56 -11.62
C LYS A 82 7.12 2.78 -12.63
N LEU A 83 5.81 2.97 -12.63
CA LEU A 83 4.96 2.36 -13.64
C LEU A 83 4.97 3.24 -14.90
N GLU A 84 5.01 2.59 -16.07
CA GLU A 84 4.97 3.32 -17.34
C GLU A 84 3.68 4.12 -17.46
N ASN A 85 2.57 3.54 -17.00
CA ASN A 85 1.30 4.24 -16.90
C ASN A 85 0.95 4.38 -15.43
N ARG A 86 1.07 5.60 -14.91
CA ARG A 86 0.83 5.88 -13.49
C ARG A 86 -0.61 5.60 -13.06
N GLN A 87 -1.54 5.63 -13.99
CA GLN A 87 -2.94 5.35 -13.68
C GLN A 87 -3.17 3.89 -13.31
N ARG A 88 -2.21 3.03 -13.57
CA ARG A 88 -2.28 1.63 -13.17
C ARG A 88 -1.94 1.41 -11.70
N PHE A 89 -1.50 2.45 -10.99
CA PHE A 89 -1.23 2.39 -9.56
C PHE A 89 -2.45 2.85 -8.80
N LEU A 90 -3.07 1.95 -8.04
CA LEU A 90 -4.37 2.20 -7.40
C LEU A 90 -4.27 1.88 -5.92
N LEU A 91 -4.89 2.74 -5.09
CA LEU A 91 -5.03 2.48 -3.66
C LEU A 91 -6.43 1.97 -3.40
N ALA A 92 -6.58 1.06 -2.45
CA ALA A 92 -7.88 0.47 -2.16
C ALA A 92 -8.14 0.38 -0.67
N ALA A 93 -9.39 0.57 -0.28
CA ALA A 93 -9.92 0.33 1.05
C ALA A 93 -9.21 1.09 2.18
N PRO A 94 -8.82 2.36 1.99
CA PRO A 94 -8.15 3.07 3.09
C PRO A 94 -9.13 3.25 4.25
N ARG A 95 -8.63 3.00 5.47
CA ARG A 95 -9.40 3.28 6.68
C ARG A 95 -9.44 4.78 6.91
N LEU A 96 -10.27 5.21 7.83
CA LEU A 96 -10.54 6.62 8.05
C LEU A 96 -9.27 7.45 8.25
N GLU A 97 -8.35 6.99 9.08
CA GLU A 97 -7.13 7.75 9.36
C GLU A 97 -6.23 7.87 8.13
N THR A 98 -6.10 6.78 7.36
CA THR A 98 -5.32 6.82 6.13
C THR A 98 -5.99 7.72 5.10
N HIS A 99 -7.31 7.63 4.98
CA HIS A 99 -8.06 8.47 4.05
C HIS A 99 -7.87 9.94 4.40
N ARG A 100 -7.93 10.27 5.69
CA ARG A 100 -7.69 11.65 6.14
C ARG A 100 -6.29 12.12 5.80
N ALA A 101 -5.28 11.26 6.01
CA ALA A 101 -3.90 11.61 5.68
C ALA A 101 -3.75 11.91 4.19
N LEU A 102 -4.40 11.11 3.34
CA LEU A 102 -4.37 11.33 1.90
C LEU A 102 -5.03 12.66 1.53
N THR A 103 -6.18 12.95 2.15
CA THR A 103 -6.92 14.18 1.87
C THR A 103 -6.16 15.42 2.35
N ILE A 104 -5.66 15.38 3.59
CA ILE A 104 -4.96 16.53 4.18
C ILE A 104 -3.69 16.85 3.42
N SER A 105 -2.97 15.82 2.96
CA SER A 105 -1.74 16.02 2.21
C SER A 105 -2.00 16.41 0.75
N GLY A 106 -3.23 16.31 0.29
CA GLY A 106 -3.58 16.59 -1.10
C GLY A 106 -3.26 15.44 -2.04
N LEU A 107 -2.79 14.32 -1.52
CA LEU A 107 -2.38 13.19 -2.37
C LEU A 107 -3.55 12.47 -3.02
N ASP A 108 -4.75 12.58 -2.45
CA ASP A 108 -5.94 12.01 -3.07
C ASP A 108 -6.26 12.65 -4.41
N GLN A 109 -5.66 13.83 -4.69
CA GLN A 109 -5.79 14.48 -6.00
C GLN A 109 -4.87 13.84 -7.05
N HIS A 110 -3.85 13.14 -6.62
CA HIS A 110 -2.85 12.56 -7.51
C HIS A 110 -2.88 11.04 -7.53
N LEU A 111 -3.42 10.43 -6.47
CA LEU A 111 -3.52 8.98 -6.35
C LEU A 111 -4.97 8.55 -6.56
N SER A 112 -5.15 7.47 -7.29
CA SER A 112 -6.48 6.92 -7.53
C SER A 112 -6.85 6.07 -6.32
N VAL A 113 -7.89 6.47 -5.59
CA VAL A 113 -8.31 5.82 -4.35
C VAL A 113 -9.69 5.22 -4.55
N HIS A 114 -9.82 3.95 -4.21
CA HIS A 114 -11.08 3.21 -4.35
C HIS A 114 -11.51 2.64 -3.00
N ASP A 115 -12.82 2.49 -2.81
CA ASP A 115 -13.35 2.05 -1.52
C ASP A 115 -13.04 0.59 -1.22
N THR A 116 -12.84 -0.24 -2.25
CA THR A 116 -12.57 -1.66 -2.07
C THR A 116 -11.54 -2.12 -3.10
N VAL A 117 -10.92 -3.26 -2.81
CA VAL A 117 -10.02 -3.90 -3.77
C VAL A 117 -10.77 -4.24 -5.05
N GLU A 118 -12.00 -4.75 -4.93
CA GLU A 118 -12.78 -5.13 -6.11
C GLU A 118 -13.09 -3.91 -6.98
N ALA A 119 -13.40 -2.78 -6.35
CA ALA A 119 -13.63 -1.54 -7.10
C ALA A 119 -12.38 -1.11 -7.84
N ALA A 120 -11.21 -1.23 -7.20
CA ALA A 120 -9.95 -0.88 -7.84
C ALA A 120 -9.66 -1.80 -9.02
N LEU A 121 -9.93 -3.09 -8.87
CA LEU A 121 -9.71 -4.06 -9.95
C LEU A 121 -10.65 -3.84 -11.12
N ALA A 122 -11.85 -3.33 -10.87
CA ALA A 122 -12.86 -3.10 -11.90
C ALA A 122 -12.82 -1.69 -12.49
N ALA A 123 -12.04 -0.79 -11.90
CA ALA A 123 -12.03 0.61 -12.31
C ALA A 123 -11.53 0.74 -13.75
N LYS A 124 -12.18 1.65 -14.49
CA LYS A 124 -11.78 1.93 -15.85
C LYS A 124 -10.53 2.80 -15.84
N LEU A 125 -9.48 2.35 -16.48
CA LEU A 125 -8.24 3.12 -16.59
C LEU A 125 -8.23 3.91 -17.89
N ASN A 126 -7.68 5.11 -17.82
CA ASN A 126 -7.56 5.98 -18.99
C ASN A 126 -6.26 5.77 -19.73
#